data_27a8a8d24defb78946121616ce0dfe2c
#
_entry.id   27a8a8d24defb78946121616ce0dfe2c
#
_cell.length_a   1.000
_cell.length_b   1.000
_cell.length_c   1.000
_cell.angle_alpha   90.00
_cell.angle_beta   90.00
_cell.angle_gamma   90.00
#
_symmetry.space_group_name_H-M   'P 1'
#
loop_
_entity.id
_entity.type
_entity.pdbx_description
1 polymer ?
#
loop_
_entity_poly.entity_id
_entity_poly.type
_entity_poly.pdbx_seq_one_letter_code
_entity_poly.pdbx_strand_id
1 'polypeptide(L)'
;MIWVIGGTSEAREFINLFENRDLLIVTVATEDGRKMLPSTRVVAGRLDYNGMIRFIQMNQIRVLVDLSHPYALEASMNAEMAAASEGIHYLSFSRSTTERFSEALYLDSFDSCLKKVSELEGTFFFTTGVKTLKDFEMVKGNKRFVHRIIPSLESLKICVDNNLALADIVALLGPFSRELNREMFREYQADYVVMKDSGIRGGAKEKLLACRDLGITPIVIGRESREGYNDLLRLKIDAVEILRG
;
A
#
# COMPACT_ATOMS: atom_id res chain seq x y z
N MET A 1 12.41 8.69 21.98
CA MET A 1 11.59 9.11 20.82
C MET A 1 10.85 7.91 20.24
N ILE A 2 9.66 8.13 19.68
CA ILE A 2 8.93 7.17 18.86
C ILE A 2 9.16 7.53 17.38
N TRP A 3 9.66 6.59 16.61
CA TRP A 3 9.79 6.73 15.17
C TRP A 3 8.61 6.05 14.48
N VAL A 4 7.90 6.76 13.62
CA VAL A 4 6.78 6.26 12.83
C VAL A 4 7.20 6.15 11.37
N ILE A 5 7.14 4.95 10.78
CA ILE A 5 7.24 4.78 9.33
C ILE A 5 5.84 5.00 8.76
N GLY A 6 5.67 6.11 8.02
CA GLY A 6 4.39 6.62 7.58
C GLY A 6 4.15 6.47 6.09
N GLY A 7 3.24 7.32 5.58
CA GLY A 7 2.83 7.35 4.17
C GLY A 7 1.46 6.71 3.91
N THR A 8 0.71 6.42 4.96
CA THR A 8 -0.63 5.82 4.91
C THR A 8 -1.65 6.67 5.65
N SER A 9 -2.94 6.39 5.45
CA SER A 9 -4.03 7.00 6.22
C SER A 9 -3.93 6.69 7.71
N GLU A 10 -3.48 5.48 8.04
CA GLU A 10 -3.29 5.01 9.42
C GLU A 10 -2.18 5.78 10.12
N ALA A 11 -1.10 6.10 9.43
CA ALA A 11 -0.04 6.93 10.00
C ALA A 11 -0.56 8.33 10.35
N ARG A 12 -1.37 8.94 9.48
CA ARG A 12 -2.00 10.24 9.75
C ARG A 12 -2.95 10.16 10.95
N GLU A 13 -3.78 9.13 11.03
CA GLU A 13 -4.70 8.92 12.14
C GLU A 13 -3.94 8.69 13.45
N PHE A 14 -2.91 7.84 13.43
CA PHE A 14 -2.06 7.57 14.59
C PHE A 14 -1.39 8.84 15.13
N ILE A 15 -0.82 9.68 14.25
CA ILE A 15 -0.22 10.96 14.65
C ILE A 15 -1.26 11.88 15.30
N ASN A 16 -2.49 11.89 14.80
CA ASN A 16 -3.57 12.71 15.37
C ASN A 16 -4.05 12.25 16.75
N LEU A 17 -3.74 11.01 17.16
CA LEU A 17 -4.02 10.55 18.52
C LEU A 17 -3.10 11.22 19.56
N PHE A 18 -1.98 11.82 19.17
CA PHE A 18 -1.03 12.45 20.09
C PHE A 18 -1.33 13.94 20.27
N GLU A 19 -1.55 14.37 21.52
CA GLU A 19 -1.61 15.77 21.89
C GLU A 19 -0.22 16.41 21.82
N ASN A 20 0.78 15.74 22.42
CA ASN A 20 2.19 16.14 22.30
C ASN A 20 2.88 15.35 21.19
N ARG A 21 3.07 16.00 20.05
CA ARG A 21 3.73 15.42 18.86
C ARG A 21 5.26 15.53 18.88
N ASP A 22 5.84 16.20 19.86
CA ASP A 22 7.30 16.29 20.02
C ASP A 22 7.93 14.93 20.35
N LEU A 23 7.12 13.98 20.81
CA LEU A 23 7.54 12.60 21.04
C LEU A 23 7.75 11.82 19.74
N LEU A 24 7.22 12.34 18.62
CA LEU A 24 7.20 11.64 17.32
C LEU A 24 8.23 12.20 16.36
N ILE A 25 8.84 11.29 15.61
CA ILE A 25 9.51 11.58 14.35
C ILE A 25 8.94 10.63 13.30
N VAL A 26 8.55 11.17 12.15
CA VAL A 26 7.88 10.41 11.10
C VAL A 26 8.75 10.37 9.85
N THR A 27 8.88 9.22 9.23
CA THR A 27 9.50 9.11 7.90
C THR A 27 8.45 8.72 6.86
N VAL A 28 8.57 9.30 5.67
CA VAL A 28 7.76 8.98 4.49
C VAL A 28 8.66 8.85 3.27
N ALA A 29 8.22 8.07 2.29
CA ALA A 29 9.03 7.78 1.12
C ALA A 29 9.21 8.97 0.16
N THR A 30 8.26 9.95 0.16
CA THR A 30 8.20 11.04 -0.82
C THR A 30 7.83 12.37 -0.16
N GLU A 31 8.21 13.48 -0.80
CA GLU A 31 7.80 14.83 -0.37
C GLU A 31 6.28 15.04 -0.45
N ASP A 32 5.59 14.43 -1.38
CA ASP A 32 4.13 14.50 -1.43
C ASP A 32 3.48 13.77 -0.25
N GLY A 33 4.05 12.64 0.18
CA GLY A 33 3.64 11.98 1.42
C GLY A 33 3.81 12.86 2.65
N ARG A 34 4.87 13.69 2.70
CA ARG A 34 5.11 14.67 3.77
C ARG A 34 4.01 15.72 3.84
N LYS A 35 3.56 16.25 2.71
CA LYS A 35 2.50 17.28 2.63
C LYS A 35 1.15 16.77 3.13
N MET A 36 0.93 15.46 3.14
CA MET A 36 -0.32 14.83 3.57
C MET A 36 -0.40 14.59 5.08
N LEU A 37 0.68 14.79 5.82
CA LEU A 37 0.72 14.55 7.25
C LEU A 37 0.45 15.82 8.06
N PRO A 38 -0.13 15.68 9.28
CA PRO A 38 -0.30 16.80 10.19
C PRO A 38 1.07 17.36 10.63
N SER A 39 1.08 18.61 11.12
CA SER A 39 2.29 19.26 11.63
C SER A 39 2.96 18.41 12.71
N THR A 40 4.13 17.90 12.40
CA THR A 40 5.04 17.13 13.26
C THR A 40 6.42 17.10 12.58
N ARG A 41 7.41 16.51 13.23
CA ARG A 41 8.75 16.33 12.64
C ARG A 41 8.70 15.21 11.58
N VAL A 42 8.61 15.59 10.29
CA VAL A 42 8.56 14.65 9.17
C VAL A 42 9.81 14.73 8.33
N VAL A 43 10.41 13.59 8.03
CA VAL A 43 11.55 13.40 7.14
C VAL A 43 11.10 12.63 5.91
N ALA A 44 11.30 13.22 4.72
CA ALA A 44 11.01 12.54 3.46
C ALA A 44 12.28 11.88 2.92
N GLY A 45 12.13 10.66 2.40
CA GLY A 45 13.20 9.86 1.82
C GLY A 45 13.06 8.39 2.18
N ARG A 46 13.58 7.53 1.31
CA ARG A 46 13.64 6.08 1.58
C ARG A 46 14.93 5.79 2.34
N LEU A 47 14.81 5.01 3.40
CA LEU A 47 15.93 4.51 4.18
C LEU A 47 16.13 3.02 3.88
N ASP A 48 17.33 2.63 3.55
CA ASP A 48 17.78 1.25 3.56
C ASP A 48 18.07 0.79 5.00
N TYR A 49 18.43 -0.46 5.19
CA TYR A 49 18.75 -1.03 6.50
C TYR A 49 19.78 -0.20 7.28
N ASN A 50 20.89 0.14 6.65
CA ASN A 50 21.96 0.93 7.29
C ASN A 50 21.51 2.37 7.59
N GLY A 51 20.69 2.94 6.72
CA GLY A 51 20.06 4.24 6.94
C GLY A 51 19.13 4.24 8.13
N MET A 52 18.40 3.15 8.32
CA MET A 52 17.48 2.96 9.48
C MET A 52 18.27 2.86 10.80
N ILE A 53 19.36 2.09 10.84
CA ILE A 53 20.25 2.02 12.01
C ILE A 53 20.76 3.41 12.39
N ARG A 54 21.35 4.14 11.42
CA ARG A 54 21.82 5.51 11.67
C ARG A 54 20.71 6.43 12.15
N PHE A 55 19.52 6.29 11.60
CA PHE A 55 18.37 7.11 11.99
C PHE A 55 17.93 6.83 13.44
N ILE A 56 17.93 5.56 13.87
CA ILE A 56 17.63 5.15 15.24
C ILE A 56 18.63 5.79 16.20
N GLN A 57 19.92 5.66 15.93
CA GLN A 57 21.01 6.16 16.78
C GLN A 57 20.99 7.69 16.87
N MET A 58 20.94 8.41 15.74
CA MET A 58 20.97 9.87 15.69
C MET A 58 19.76 10.53 16.37
N ASN A 59 18.62 9.88 16.37
CA ASN A 59 17.38 10.43 16.95
C ASN A 59 17.01 9.81 18.30
N GLN A 60 17.87 8.95 18.88
CA GLN A 60 17.63 8.28 20.16
C GLN A 60 16.25 7.60 20.21
N ILE A 61 15.96 6.84 19.15
CA ILE A 61 14.71 6.11 19.02
C ILE A 61 14.68 4.98 20.04
N ARG A 62 13.55 4.79 20.74
CA ARG A 62 13.29 3.67 21.65
C ARG A 62 12.17 2.76 21.17
N VAL A 63 11.26 3.32 20.37
CA VAL A 63 10.12 2.58 19.80
C VAL A 63 10.01 2.91 18.32
N LEU A 64 9.97 1.90 17.48
CA LEU A 64 9.68 1.99 16.06
C LEU A 64 8.27 1.48 15.79
N VAL A 65 7.41 2.32 15.22
CA VAL A 65 6.03 1.99 14.85
C VAL A 65 5.93 1.94 13.34
N ASP A 66 5.71 0.75 12.79
CA ASP A 66 5.56 0.53 11.35
C ASP A 66 4.10 0.65 10.93
N LEU A 67 3.77 1.78 10.31
CA LEU A 67 2.49 2.09 9.68
C LEU A 67 2.63 2.20 8.16
N SER A 68 3.65 1.56 7.61
CA SER A 68 3.89 1.53 6.16
C SER A 68 2.77 0.79 5.42
N HIS A 69 2.80 0.91 4.10
CA HIS A 69 1.82 0.19 3.28
C HIS A 69 2.06 -1.33 3.38
N PRO A 70 1.01 -2.18 3.49
CA PRO A 70 1.14 -3.64 3.63
C PRO A 70 2.03 -4.32 2.57
N TYR A 71 2.21 -3.70 1.42
CA TYR A 71 3.08 -4.18 0.34
C TYR A 71 4.48 -3.53 0.33
N ALA A 72 4.84 -2.78 1.37
CA ALA A 72 6.19 -2.27 1.55
C ALA A 72 7.07 -3.27 2.32
N LEU A 73 7.06 -4.54 1.88
CA LEU A 73 7.66 -5.67 2.59
C LEU A 73 9.13 -5.43 2.94
N GLU A 74 9.92 -4.99 1.96
CA GLU A 74 11.34 -4.69 2.14
C GLU A 74 11.57 -3.62 3.22
N ALA A 75 10.79 -2.53 3.18
CA ALA A 75 10.91 -1.47 4.18
C ALA A 75 10.56 -1.95 5.58
N SER A 76 9.51 -2.77 5.71
CA SER A 76 9.12 -3.35 7.00
C SER A 76 10.14 -4.37 7.51
N MET A 77 10.68 -5.24 6.64
CA MET A 77 11.74 -6.19 7.02
C MET A 77 12.99 -5.45 7.50
N ASN A 78 13.44 -4.43 6.74
CA ASN A 78 14.58 -3.61 7.13
C ASN A 78 14.35 -2.91 8.48
N ALA A 79 13.13 -2.42 8.73
CA ALA A 79 12.75 -1.76 9.97
C ALA A 79 12.77 -2.72 11.16
N GLU A 80 12.22 -3.91 11.01
CA GLU A 80 12.22 -4.96 12.05
C GLU A 80 13.63 -5.40 12.37
N MET A 81 14.47 -5.67 11.35
CA MET A 81 15.87 -6.05 11.53
C MET A 81 16.69 -4.93 12.18
N ALA A 82 16.48 -3.67 11.78
CA ALA A 82 17.19 -2.55 12.37
C ALA A 82 16.78 -2.33 13.84
N ALA A 83 15.50 -2.46 14.16
CA ALA A 83 15.02 -2.37 15.54
C ALA A 83 15.62 -3.48 16.41
N ALA A 84 15.64 -4.72 15.93
CA ALA A 84 16.27 -5.84 16.62
C ALA A 84 17.77 -5.64 16.84
N SER A 85 18.49 -5.14 15.83
CA SER A 85 19.92 -4.86 15.90
C SER A 85 20.27 -3.79 16.94
N GLU A 86 19.43 -2.77 17.06
CA GLU A 86 19.63 -1.65 18.00
C GLU A 86 18.97 -1.87 19.37
N GLY A 87 18.33 -3.04 19.58
CA GLY A 87 17.69 -3.39 20.84
C GLY A 87 16.50 -2.50 21.21
N ILE A 88 15.80 -1.95 20.22
CA ILE A 88 14.61 -1.13 20.42
C ILE A 88 13.34 -1.93 20.11
N HIS A 89 12.20 -1.45 20.60
CA HIS A 89 10.90 -2.09 20.34
C HIS A 89 10.39 -1.80 18.93
N TYR A 90 9.98 -2.86 18.22
CA TYR A 90 9.30 -2.80 16.94
C TYR A 90 7.82 -3.14 17.11
N LEU A 91 6.95 -2.24 16.73
CA LEU A 91 5.50 -2.40 16.77
C LEU A 91 4.95 -2.22 15.35
N SER A 92 4.24 -3.21 14.82
CA SER A 92 3.64 -3.14 13.49
C SER A 92 2.12 -3.03 13.58
N PHE A 93 1.53 -2.34 12.60
CA PHE A 93 0.08 -2.30 12.43
C PHE A 93 -0.33 -3.19 11.27
N SER A 94 -1.21 -4.13 11.53
CA SER A 94 -1.79 -5.03 10.54
C SER A 94 -3.23 -4.63 10.26
N ARG A 95 -3.52 -4.29 9.01
CA ARG A 95 -4.91 -4.05 8.60
C ARG A 95 -5.69 -5.35 8.64
N SER A 96 -6.94 -5.30 9.11
CA SER A 96 -7.86 -6.41 8.94
C SER A 96 -7.98 -6.78 7.46
N THR A 97 -7.98 -8.07 7.17
CA THR A 97 -8.21 -8.58 5.80
C THR A 97 -9.63 -8.21 5.36
N THR A 98 -9.81 -7.98 4.07
CA THR A 98 -11.15 -7.81 3.50
C THR A 98 -11.91 -9.13 3.56
N GLU A 99 -13.22 -9.09 3.83
CA GLU A 99 -14.09 -10.25 3.71
C GLU A 99 -13.89 -10.90 2.33
N ARG A 100 -13.71 -12.22 2.30
CA ARG A 100 -13.53 -12.94 1.05
C ARG A 100 -14.83 -13.05 0.29
N PHE A 101 -14.78 -12.77 -0.99
CA PHE A 101 -15.90 -12.91 -1.93
C PHE A 101 -15.71 -14.21 -2.71
N SER A 102 -16.78 -15.02 -2.79
CA SER A 102 -16.73 -16.33 -3.48
C SER A 102 -16.42 -16.22 -4.96
N GLU A 103 -16.75 -15.09 -5.57
CA GLU A 103 -16.55 -14.80 -6.99
C GLU A 103 -15.13 -14.37 -7.33
N ALA A 104 -14.28 -14.11 -6.31
CA ALA A 104 -12.92 -13.62 -6.51
C ALA A 104 -11.89 -14.74 -6.52
N LEU A 105 -10.92 -14.62 -7.41
CA LEU A 105 -9.73 -15.47 -7.45
C LEU A 105 -8.67 -14.88 -6.52
N TYR A 106 -8.44 -15.52 -5.37
CA TYR A 106 -7.39 -15.12 -4.43
C TYR A 106 -6.12 -15.90 -4.73
N LEU A 107 -5.04 -15.19 -4.99
CA LEU A 107 -3.74 -15.74 -5.34
C LEU A 107 -2.71 -15.31 -4.29
N ASP A 108 -1.92 -16.27 -3.81
CA ASP A 108 -1.05 -16.08 -2.65
C ASP A 108 0.18 -15.22 -2.93
N SER A 109 0.54 -15.03 -4.21
CA SER A 109 1.72 -14.26 -4.60
C SER A 109 1.49 -13.47 -5.88
N PHE A 110 2.39 -12.51 -6.12
CA PHE A 110 2.45 -11.78 -7.39
C PHE A 110 2.74 -12.72 -8.56
N ASP A 111 3.66 -13.67 -8.40
CA ASP A 111 4.03 -14.61 -9.46
C ASP A 111 2.87 -15.52 -9.86
N SER A 112 2.08 -15.99 -8.87
CA SER A 112 0.85 -16.75 -9.14
C SER A 112 -0.17 -15.89 -9.91
N CYS A 113 -0.26 -14.60 -9.61
CA CYS A 113 -1.13 -13.67 -10.32
C CYS A 113 -0.64 -13.44 -11.76
N LEU A 114 0.64 -13.22 -11.95
CA LEU A 114 1.24 -13.03 -13.27
C LEU A 114 1.00 -14.25 -14.17
N LYS A 115 1.23 -15.44 -13.63
CA LYS A 115 0.93 -16.70 -14.31
C LYS A 115 -0.56 -16.78 -14.67
N LYS A 116 -1.46 -16.50 -13.72
CA LYS A 116 -2.91 -16.56 -13.99
C LYS A 116 -3.35 -15.57 -15.06
N VAL A 117 -2.84 -14.34 -15.04
CA VAL A 117 -3.09 -13.32 -16.07
C VAL A 117 -2.58 -13.78 -17.45
N SER A 118 -1.45 -14.48 -17.50
CA SER A 118 -0.92 -15.01 -18.78
C SER A 118 -1.81 -16.09 -19.41
N GLU A 119 -2.55 -16.85 -18.60
CA GLU A 119 -3.42 -17.96 -19.02
C GLU A 119 -4.82 -17.53 -19.48
N LEU A 120 -5.27 -16.34 -19.05
CA LEU A 120 -6.63 -15.83 -19.32
C LEU A 120 -6.62 -14.90 -20.54
N GLU A 121 -7.75 -14.81 -21.24
CA GLU A 121 -7.95 -13.90 -22.38
C GLU A 121 -9.00 -12.84 -22.00
N GLY A 122 -8.91 -11.64 -22.58
CA GLY A 122 -9.85 -10.55 -22.37
C GLY A 122 -9.22 -9.23 -21.97
N THR A 123 -10.05 -8.34 -21.43
CA THR A 123 -9.65 -7.01 -20.95
C THR A 123 -9.40 -7.04 -19.44
N PHE A 124 -8.21 -6.63 -19.04
CA PHE A 124 -7.80 -6.55 -17.62
C PHE A 124 -7.70 -5.12 -17.17
N PHE A 125 -8.37 -4.80 -16.06
CA PHE A 125 -8.26 -3.50 -15.41
C PHE A 125 -7.40 -3.63 -14.15
N PHE A 126 -6.19 -3.08 -14.19
CA PHE A 126 -5.23 -3.16 -13.08
C PHE A 126 -5.40 -2.00 -12.12
N THR A 127 -5.53 -2.29 -10.83
CA THR A 127 -5.54 -1.32 -9.74
C THR A 127 -4.32 -1.47 -8.83
N THR A 128 -3.25 -2.07 -9.35
CA THR A 128 -2.03 -2.44 -8.62
C THR A 128 -0.97 -1.33 -8.61
N GLY A 129 -1.18 -0.26 -9.40
CA GLY A 129 -0.22 0.84 -9.57
C GLY A 129 0.94 0.48 -10.48
N VAL A 130 1.93 1.38 -10.58
CA VAL A 130 3.01 1.30 -11.58
C VAL A 130 4.13 0.30 -11.27
N LYS A 131 4.28 -0.13 -10.01
CA LYS A 131 5.41 -1.00 -9.63
C LYS A 131 5.40 -2.38 -10.31
N THR A 132 4.22 -2.87 -10.67
CA THR A 132 4.00 -4.19 -11.29
C THR A 132 3.63 -4.09 -12.75
N LEU A 133 3.58 -2.87 -13.31
CA LEU A 133 3.12 -2.60 -14.66
C LEU A 133 3.97 -3.31 -15.70
N LYS A 134 5.29 -3.15 -15.61
CA LYS A 134 6.23 -3.75 -16.57
C LYS A 134 6.07 -5.27 -16.64
N ASP A 135 5.94 -5.94 -15.50
CA ASP A 135 5.84 -7.39 -15.45
C ASP A 135 4.54 -7.87 -16.10
N PHE A 136 3.41 -7.16 -15.87
CA PHE A 136 2.16 -7.47 -16.56
C PHE A 136 2.25 -7.21 -18.06
N GLU A 137 2.81 -6.09 -18.51
CA GLU A 137 2.96 -5.81 -19.95
C GLU A 137 3.78 -6.89 -20.68
N MET A 138 4.74 -7.55 -20.01
CA MET A 138 5.50 -8.65 -20.59
C MET A 138 4.63 -9.89 -20.91
N VAL A 139 3.51 -10.08 -20.23
CA VAL A 139 2.59 -11.22 -20.45
C VAL A 139 1.29 -10.81 -21.17
N LYS A 140 1.24 -9.60 -21.70
CA LYS A 140 0.05 -9.03 -22.32
C LYS A 140 -0.42 -9.80 -23.55
N GLY A 141 0.48 -10.15 -24.47
CA GLY A 141 0.10 -10.75 -25.74
C GLY A 141 -0.91 -9.88 -26.50
N ASN A 142 -2.04 -10.48 -26.92
CA ASN A 142 -3.12 -9.77 -27.64
C ASN A 142 -4.21 -9.20 -26.71
N LYS A 143 -4.03 -9.31 -25.39
CA LYS A 143 -5.00 -8.82 -24.38
C LYS A 143 -5.01 -7.30 -24.31
N ARG A 144 -6.12 -6.73 -23.81
CA ARG A 144 -6.16 -5.32 -23.47
C ARG A 144 -5.87 -5.14 -21.97
N PHE A 145 -4.88 -4.32 -21.65
CA PHE A 145 -4.47 -4.01 -20.29
C PHE A 145 -4.67 -2.52 -20.01
N VAL A 146 -5.56 -2.20 -19.06
CA VAL A 146 -5.86 -0.85 -18.61
C VAL A 146 -5.26 -0.66 -17.22
N HIS A 147 -4.42 0.34 -17.03
CA HIS A 147 -3.72 0.57 -15.78
C HIS A 147 -4.20 1.82 -15.06
N ARG A 148 -4.74 1.63 -13.85
CA ARG A 148 -5.04 2.74 -12.95
C ARG A 148 -3.83 3.04 -12.08
N ILE A 149 -3.37 4.28 -12.19
CA ILE A 149 -2.17 4.79 -11.53
C ILE A 149 -2.49 6.05 -10.70
N ILE A 150 -1.61 6.43 -9.80
CA ILE A 150 -1.70 7.76 -9.17
C ILE A 150 -1.26 8.84 -10.18
N PRO A 151 -1.86 10.05 -10.14
CA PRO A 151 -1.57 11.13 -11.08
C PRO A 151 -0.27 11.86 -10.70
N SER A 152 0.88 11.14 -10.76
CA SER A 152 2.21 11.71 -10.55
C SER A 152 3.03 11.66 -11.83
N LEU A 153 3.97 12.60 -11.99
CA LEU A 153 4.88 12.63 -13.14
C LEU A 153 5.70 11.33 -13.23
N GLU A 154 6.13 10.78 -12.10
CA GLU A 154 6.85 9.51 -12.03
C GLU A 154 5.99 8.37 -12.58
N SER A 155 4.72 8.27 -12.15
CA SER A 155 3.81 7.22 -12.61
C SER A 155 3.51 7.32 -14.10
N LEU A 156 3.26 8.53 -14.60
CA LEU A 156 3.02 8.77 -16.02
C LEU A 156 4.26 8.46 -16.86
N LYS A 157 5.45 8.86 -16.37
CA LYS A 157 6.70 8.53 -17.05
C LYS A 157 6.89 7.01 -17.19
N ILE A 158 6.63 6.24 -16.13
CA ILE A 158 6.71 4.77 -16.19
C ILE A 158 5.77 4.21 -17.25
N CYS A 159 4.54 4.74 -17.38
CA CYS A 159 3.60 4.30 -18.43
C CYS A 159 4.15 4.58 -19.83
N VAL A 160 4.67 5.79 -20.05
CA VAL A 160 5.25 6.19 -21.34
C VAL A 160 6.48 5.35 -21.68
N ASP A 161 7.39 5.15 -20.73
CA ASP A 161 8.62 4.36 -20.92
C ASP A 161 8.32 2.89 -21.24
N ASN A 162 7.12 2.38 -20.87
CA ASN A 162 6.64 1.04 -21.20
C ASN A 162 5.69 1.02 -22.41
N ASN A 163 5.59 2.12 -23.18
CA ASN A 163 4.79 2.25 -24.42
C ASN A 163 3.30 1.98 -24.22
N LEU A 164 2.72 2.31 -23.08
CA LEU A 164 1.28 2.19 -22.87
C LEU A 164 0.51 3.17 -23.76
N ALA A 165 -0.57 2.68 -24.36
CA ALA A 165 -1.50 3.56 -25.07
C ALA A 165 -2.16 4.53 -24.06
N LEU A 166 -2.28 5.81 -24.41
CA LEU A 166 -2.90 6.82 -23.55
C LEU A 166 -4.34 6.45 -23.16
N ALA A 167 -5.07 5.80 -24.08
CA ALA A 167 -6.43 5.31 -23.84
C ALA A 167 -6.52 4.21 -22.75
N ASP A 168 -5.41 3.59 -22.39
CA ASP A 168 -5.36 2.52 -21.39
C ASP A 168 -4.71 2.97 -20.07
N ILE A 169 -4.55 4.28 -19.89
CA ILE A 169 -4.03 4.89 -18.66
C ILE A 169 -5.13 5.65 -17.93
N VAL A 170 -5.40 5.27 -16.68
CA VAL A 170 -6.35 5.95 -15.79
C VAL A 170 -5.58 6.57 -14.62
N ALA A 171 -5.26 7.87 -14.71
CA ALA A 171 -4.48 8.58 -13.69
C ALA A 171 -5.41 9.25 -12.67
N LEU A 172 -5.71 8.58 -11.56
CA LEU A 172 -6.61 9.06 -10.52
C LEU A 172 -6.12 8.70 -9.11
N LEU A 173 -6.35 9.59 -8.14
CA LEU A 173 -6.00 9.38 -6.74
C LEU A 173 -7.20 8.85 -5.95
N GLY A 174 -7.11 7.57 -5.50
CA GLY A 174 -8.11 6.92 -4.66
C GLY A 174 -7.92 7.13 -3.15
N PRO A 175 -8.69 6.43 -2.31
CA PRO A 175 -9.65 5.37 -2.65
C PRO A 175 -10.94 5.91 -3.29
N PHE A 176 -11.67 5.05 -3.99
CA PHE A 176 -12.88 5.41 -4.74
C PHE A 176 -14.10 4.67 -4.19
N SER A 177 -15.30 5.26 -4.36
CA SER A 177 -16.56 4.61 -4.06
C SER A 177 -16.81 3.40 -4.97
N ARG A 178 -17.78 2.55 -4.56
CA ARG A 178 -18.27 1.43 -5.37
C ARG A 178 -18.76 1.90 -6.74
N GLU A 179 -19.53 2.98 -6.77
CA GLU A 179 -20.14 3.55 -7.98
C GLU A 179 -19.06 3.98 -8.97
N LEU A 180 -18.07 4.73 -8.52
CA LEU A 180 -17.00 5.20 -9.41
C LEU A 180 -16.12 4.04 -9.91
N ASN A 181 -15.82 3.05 -9.07
CA ASN A 181 -15.14 1.82 -9.52
C ASN A 181 -15.97 1.10 -10.58
N ARG A 182 -17.28 0.95 -10.35
CA ARG A 182 -18.19 0.27 -11.28
C ARG A 182 -18.22 0.96 -12.65
N GLU A 183 -18.35 2.29 -12.67
CA GLU A 183 -18.40 3.03 -13.94
C GLU A 183 -17.06 2.95 -14.69
N MET A 184 -15.93 3.04 -13.97
CA MET A 184 -14.63 2.83 -14.62
C MET A 184 -14.50 1.43 -15.22
N PHE A 185 -14.86 0.39 -14.49
CA PHE A 185 -14.74 -0.99 -15.00
C PHE A 185 -15.67 -1.24 -16.19
N ARG A 186 -16.86 -0.64 -16.19
CA ARG A 186 -17.82 -0.72 -17.30
C ARG A 186 -17.30 0.01 -18.53
N GLU A 187 -16.82 1.24 -18.38
CA GLU A 187 -16.32 2.08 -19.49
C GLU A 187 -15.18 1.37 -20.24
N TYR A 188 -14.28 0.76 -19.50
CA TYR A 188 -13.17 0.02 -20.09
C TYR A 188 -13.50 -1.42 -20.48
N GLN A 189 -14.75 -1.86 -20.31
CA GLN A 189 -15.23 -3.20 -20.65
C GLN A 189 -14.35 -4.30 -20.05
N ALA A 190 -14.04 -4.15 -18.76
CA ALA A 190 -13.16 -5.08 -18.06
C ALA A 190 -13.82 -6.45 -17.88
N ASP A 191 -13.14 -7.51 -18.26
CA ASP A 191 -13.50 -8.89 -17.94
C ASP A 191 -12.92 -9.28 -16.57
N TYR A 192 -11.76 -8.73 -16.26
CA TYR A 192 -11.03 -8.99 -15.00
C TYR A 192 -10.56 -7.69 -14.34
N VAL A 193 -10.64 -7.64 -13.02
CA VAL A 193 -10.03 -6.55 -12.24
C VAL A 193 -8.93 -7.11 -11.36
N VAL A 194 -7.68 -6.73 -11.64
CA VAL A 194 -6.52 -7.14 -10.86
C VAL A 194 -6.27 -6.12 -9.75
N MET A 195 -6.29 -6.60 -8.50
CA MET A 195 -6.13 -5.75 -7.32
C MET A 195 -5.28 -6.42 -6.25
N LYS A 196 -4.74 -5.59 -5.36
CA LYS A 196 -4.12 -6.05 -4.12
C LYS A 196 -5.16 -6.09 -3.01
N ASP A 197 -5.06 -7.06 -2.09
CA ASP A 197 -5.83 -7.01 -0.84
C ASP A 197 -5.28 -5.88 0.04
N SER A 198 -5.74 -4.67 -0.24
CA SER A 198 -5.33 -3.46 0.50
C SER A 198 -6.13 -3.26 1.80
N GLY A 199 -6.97 -4.22 2.17
CA GLY A 199 -7.89 -4.11 3.30
C GLY A 199 -9.03 -3.11 3.07
N ILE A 200 -9.90 -2.96 4.08
CA ILE A 200 -11.10 -2.11 4.01
C ILE A 200 -10.72 -0.66 3.66
N ARG A 201 -9.74 -0.07 4.37
CA ARG A 201 -9.31 1.32 4.16
C ARG A 201 -8.60 1.57 2.82
N GLY A 202 -8.12 0.53 2.16
CA GLY A 202 -7.53 0.61 0.82
C GLY A 202 -8.54 0.51 -0.32
N GLY A 203 -9.85 0.49 -0.01
CA GLY A 203 -10.92 0.40 -0.98
C GLY A 203 -11.01 -0.95 -1.70
N ALA A 204 -10.54 -2.04 -1.07
CA ALA A 204 -10.64 -3.38 -1.65
C ALA A 204 -12.10 -3.83 -1.71
N LYS A 205 -12.88 -3.57 -0.65
CA LYS A 205 -14.30 -3.94 -0.60
C LYS A 205 -15.12 -3.25 -1.69
N GLU A 206 -14.93 -1.95 -1.91
CA GLU A 206 -15.64 -1.17 -2.92
C GLU A 206 -15.36 -1.69 -4.33
N LYS A 207 -14.13 -2.10 -4.60
CA LYS A 207 -13.75 -2.72 -5.88
C LYS A 207 -14.39 -4.09 -6.07
N LEU A 208 -14.38 -4.94 -5.03
CA LEU A 208 -15.01 -6.26 -5.07
C LEU A 208 -16.52 -6.16 -5.29
N LEU A 209 -17.19 -5.23 -4.61
CA LEU A 209 -18.60 -4.96 -4.80
C LEU A 209 -18.91 -4.45 -6.21
N ALA A 210 -18.07 -3.56 -6.75
CA ALA A 210 -18.20 -3.07 -8.13
C ALA A 210 -18.04 -4.20 -9.17
N CYS A 211 -17.10 -5.12 -8.95
CA CYS A 211 -16.93 -6.30 -9.80
C CYS A 211 -18.17 -7.19 -9.77
N ARG A 212 -18.71 -7.47 -8.56
CA ARG A 212 -19.92 -8.27 -8.39
C ARG A 212 -21.12 -7.67 -9.12
N ASP A 213 -21.30 -6.33 -9.08
CA ASP A 213 -22.39 -5.66 -9.78
C ASP A 213 -22.36 -5.83 -11.30
N LEU A 214 -21.17 -6.03 -11.86
CA LEU A 214 -20.96 -6.15 -13.30
C LEU A 214 -20.70 -7.58 -13.76
N GLY A 215 -20.64 -8.55 -12.85
CA GLY A 215 -20.25 -9.93 -13.19
C GLY A 215 -18.80 -10.08 -13.61
N ILE A 216 -17.93 -9.14 -13.23
CA ILE A 216 -16.49 -9.14 -13.54
C ILE A 216 -15.77 -10.04 -12.52
N THR A 217 -14.81 -10.81 -12.95
CA THR A 217 -14.00 -11.65 -12.06
C THR A 217 -12.87 -10.84 -11.42
N PRO A 218 -12.87 -10.61 -10.09
CA PRO A 218 -11.74 -9.99 -9.43
C PRO A 218 -10.60 -10.99 -9.23
N ILE A 219 -9.38 -10.57 -9.55
CA ILE A 219 -8.14 -11.31 -9.27
C ILE A 219 -7.44 -10.55 -8.15
N VAL A 220 -7.42 -11.15 -6.97
CA VAL A 220 -6.90 -10.52 -5.75
C VAL A 220 -5.54 -11.12 -5.40
N ILE A 221 -4.52 -10.29 -5.46
CA ILE A 221 -3.19 -10.67 -4.97
C ILE A 221 -3.24 -10.59 -3.45
N GLY A 222 -3.10 -11.74 -2.79
CA GLY A 222 -3.02 -11.84 -1.36
C GLY A 222 -1.81 -11.09 -0.81
N ARG A 223 -1.81 -10.88 0.48
CA ARG A 223 -0.69 -10.36 1.24
C ARG A 223 -0.26 -11.40 2.26
N GLU A 224 1.01 -11.45 2.57
CA GLU A 224 1.47 -12.15 3.76
C GLU A 224 0.77 -11.54 4.99
N SER A 225 0.13 -12.39 5.79
CA SER A 225 -0.42 -11.95 7.06
C SER A 225 0.76 -11.69 8.00
N ARG A 226 0.91 -10.46 8.45
CA ARG A 226 1.85 -10.12 9.52
C ARG A 226 1.09 -9.98 10.82
N GLU A 227 1.64 -10.55 11.86
CA GLU A 227 1.19 -10.26 13.21
C GLU A 227 1.42 -8.79 13.52
N GLY A 228 0.45 -8.16 14.15
CA GLY A 228 0.52 -6.74 14.49
C GLY A 228 -0.76 -6.22 15.11
N TYR A 229 -0.70 -4.99 15.56
CA TYR A 229 -1.87 -4.31 16.11
C TYR A 229 -2.92 -4.07 15.03
N ASN A 230 -4.18 -4.23 15.37
CA ASN A 230 -5.33 -3.90 14.53
C ASN A 230 -6.11 -2.67 15.05
N ASP A 231 -5.70 -2.13 16.19
CA ASP A 231 -6.26 -0.94 16.83
C ASP A 231 -5.15 0.10 17.03
N LEU A 232 -5.34 1.30 16.45
CA LEU A 232 -4.36 2.38 16.53
C LEU A 232 -4.27 3.01 17.91
N LEU A 233 -5.37 3.02 18.69
CA LEU A 233 -5.38 3.56 20.05
C LEU A 233 -4.59 2.65 20.98
N ARG A 234 -4.77 1.33 20.86
CA ARG A 234 -4.01 0.34 21.64
C ARG A 234 -2.53 0.42 21.27
N LEU A 235 -2.19 0.49 19.98
CA LEU A 235 -0.83 0.66 19.50
C LEU A 235 -0.17 1.93 20.09
N LYS A 236 -0.90 3.05 20.15
CA LYS A 236 -0.42 4.30 20.78
C LYS A 236 -0.14 4.08 22.26
N ILE A 237 -1.07 3.49 23.00
CA ILE A 237 -0.95 3.27 24.44
C ILE A 237 0.34 2.48 24.72
N ASP A 238 0.51 1.34 24.07
CA ASP A 238 1.67 0.47 24.27
C ASP A 238 2.98 1.18 23.84
N ALA A 239 2.99 1.90 22.73
CA ALA A 239 4.16 2.67 22.29
C ALA A 239 4.59 3.74 23.32
N VAL A 240 3.63 4.40 23.96
CA VAL A 240 3.90 5.43 25.01
C VAL A 240 4.33 4.77 26.31
N GLU A 241 3.74 3.66 26.71
CA GLU A 241 4.15 2.90 27.91
C GLU A 241 5.60 2.41 27.79
N ILE A 242 5.97 1.83 26.68
CA ILE A 242 7.35 1.41 26.39
C ILE A 242 8.32 2.60 26.40
N LEU A 243 7.89 3.75 25.89
CA LEU A 243 8.76 4.94 25.90
C LEU A 243 9.03 5.47 27.31
N ARG A 244 8.11 5.26 28.27
CA ARG A 244 8.19 5.75 29.65
C ARG A 244 8.96 4.79 30.57
N GLY A 245 8.90 3.48 30.32
CA GLY A 245 9.70 2.45 31.02
C GLY A 245 11.15 2.49 30.61
#